data_8b4bdf0e1ab70fd9e2ff5b6c80ffe7e0
#
_entry.id   8b4bdf0e1ab70fd9e2ff5b6c80ffe7e0
#
_cell.length_a   1.000
_cell.length_b   1.000
_cell.length_c   1.000
_cell.angle_alpha   90.00
_cell.angle_beta   90.00
_cell.angle_gamma   90.00
#
_symmetry.space_group_name_H-M   'P 1'
#
loop_
_entity.id
_entity.type
_entity.pdbx_description
1 polymer ?
#
loop_
_entity_poly.entity_id
_entity_poly.type
_entity_poly.pdbx_seq_one_letter_code
_entity_poly.pdbx_strand_id
1 'polypeptide(L)'
;MLKSMYSGISGMKANQTKMDVVGNNVANVGTTAFKKSTTRFSDALNQTVIYSSVPGGAAGDPNVIGGVNPGQVGIGTKVSGIFRNMAQGAIQPTGRPTDLAIDGDGFFVVSVGPNQEAYTRDGSFTLDANGNLVTSDGYKVLNTDGKPVEIPKEQPNPSGEMQKVLSFNISKEGKVSYLLADGTKVENAQTLKIAVFQNPEGMESLSGNLYGETANSGNAMYGVKYGLINQGAIEMSNVDLSEEFTEMIVTTRAFQAASKVITTSDELLQEIINLKR
;
A
#
# COMPACT_ATOMS: atom_id res chain seq x y z
N MET A 1 -36.29 -15.07 -6.29
CA MET A 1 -35.48 -16.01 -5.52
C MET A 1 -34.11 -16.24 -6.15
N LEU A 2 -33.94 -16.64 -7.43
CA LEU A 2 -32.61 -16.79 -8.02
C LEU A 2 -31.77 -15.50 -7.97
N LYS A 3 -32.38 -14.31 -8.15
CA LYS A 3 -31.67 -13.03 -8.04
C LYS A 3 -31.16 -12.77 -6.62
N SER A 4 -31.93 -13.11 -5.59
CA SER A 4 -31.49 -12.98 -4.19
C SER A 4 -30.33 -13.89 -3.85
N MET A 5 -30.32 -15.13 -4.40
CA MET A 5 -29.18 -16.04 -4.29
C MET A 5 -27.93 -15.49 -4.96
N TYR A 6 -28.05 -14.95 -6.19
CA TYR A 6 -26.90 -14.32 -6.89
C TYR A 6 -26.37 -13.11 -6.12
N SER A 7 -27.25 -12.28 -5.55
CA SER A 7 -26.86 -11.16 -4.71
C SER A 7 -26.13 -11.64 -3.44
N GLY A 8 -26.62 -12.72 -2.80
CA GLY A 8 -25.97 -13.36 -1.66
C GLY A 8 -24.59 -13.90 -1.99
N ILE A 9 -24.44 -14.60 -3.14
CA ILE A 9 -23.16 -15.15 -3.60
C ILE A 9 -22.15 -14.01 -3.90
N SER A 10 -22.59 -12.95 -4.59
CA SER A 10 -21.72 -11.81 -4.88
C SER A 10 -21.26 -11.11 -3.60
N GLY A 11 -22.17 -10.93 -2.63
CA GLY A 11 -21.86 -10.38 -1.32
C GLY A 11 -20.86 -11.24 -0.53
N MET A 12 -21.02 -12.58 -0.55
CA MET A 12 -20.04 -13.48 0.09
C MET A 12 -18.66 -13.37 -0.54
N LYS A 13 -18.56 -13.43 -1.88
CA LYS A 13 -17.28 -13.31 -2.59
C LYS A 13 -16.60 -11.97 -2.29
N ALA A 14 -17.35 -10.88 -2.30
CA ALA A 14 -16.83 -9.56 -2.01
C ALA A 14 -16.29 -9.45 -0.56
N ASN A 15 -17.05 -9.97 0.42
CA ASN A 15 -16.63 -10.01 1.82
C ASN A 15 -15.45 -10.97 2.05
N GLN A 16 -15.37 -12.08 1.31
CA GLN A 16 -14.21 -12.96 1.36
C GLN A 16 -12.93 -12.21 0.93
N THR A 17 -12.96 -11.52 -0.21
CA THR A 17 -11.81 -10.71 -0.65
C THR A 17 -11.44 -9.65 0.39
N LYS A 18 -12.43 -8.99 1.02
CA LYS A 18 -12.15 -8.02 2.09
C LYS A 18 -11.49 -8.69 3.29
N MET A 19 -11.94 -9.88 3.68
CA MET A 19 -11.35 -10.65 4.78
C MET A 19 -9.91 -11.04 4.50
N ASP A 20 -9.60 -11.44 3.26
CA ASP A 20 -8.24 -11.78 2.84
C ASP A 20 -7.31 -10.57 2.95
N VAL A 21 -7.79 -9.37 2.56
CA VAL A 21 -7.03 -8.13 2.67
C VAL A 21 -6.80 -7.72 4.13
N VAL A 22 -7.85 -7.74 4.96
CA VAL A 22 -7.74 -7.46 6.40
C VAL A 22 -6.82 -8.46 7.09
N GLY A 23 -6.94 -9.75 6.76
CA GLY A 23 -6.05 -10.79 7.29
C GLY A 23 -4.58 -10.53 6.94
N ASN A 24 -4.31 -10.09 5.71
CA ASN A 24 -2.96 -9.71 5.29
C ASN A 24 -2.44 -8.47 6.03
N ASN A 25 -3.30 -7.45 6.26
CA ASN A 25 -2.92 -6.28 7.06
C ASN A 25 -2.55 -6.67 8.50
N VAL A 26 -3.37 -7.51 9.15
CA VAL A 26 -3.11 -8.00 10.51
C VAL A 26 -1.82 -8.82 10.58
N ALA A 27 -1.57 -9.71 9.59
CA ALA A 27 -0.36 -10.52 9.55
C ALA A 27 0.92 -9.66 9.42
N ASN A 28 0.83 -8.50 8.76
CA ASN A 28 1.96 -7.62 8.48
C ASN A 28 2.04 -6.38 9.37
N VAL A 29 1.35 -6.36 10.51
CA VAL A 29 1.43 -5.22 11.45
C VAL A 29 2.85 -5.02 12.02
N GLY A 30 3.60 -6.11 12.21
CA GLY A 30 5.00 -6.07 12.68
C GLY A 30 6.03 -5.92 11.56
N THR A 31 5.62 -5.90 10.30
CA THR A 31 6.53 -5.79 9.17
C THR A 31 6.92 -4.33 8.95
N THR A 32 8.23 -4.05 8.86
CA THR A 32 8.76 -2.71 8.61
C THR A 32 8.27 -2.15 7.28
N ALA A 33 7.89 -0.88 7.27
CA ALA A 33 7.43 -0.15 6.09
C ALA A 33 6.24 -0.78 5.33
N PHE A 34 5.51 -1.72 5.95
CA PHE A 34 4.31 -2.27 5.34
C PHE A 34 3.21 -1.20 5.23
N LYS A 35 2.53 -1.17 4.11
CA LYS A 35 1.43 -0.26 3.82
C LYS A 35 0.13 -1.02 3.72
N LYS A 36 -0.85 -0.67 4.58
CA LYS A 36 -2.16 -1.33 4.62
C LYS A 36 -2.90 -1.18 3.30
N SER A 37 -3.62 -2.23 2.93
CA SER A 37 -4.51 -2.23 1.77
C SER A 37 -5.96 -2.18 2.23
N THR A 38 -6.81 -1.49 1.48
CA THR A 38 -8.25 -1.40 1.74
C THR A 38 -9.04 -1.81 0.51
N THR A 39 -10.17 -2.49 0.72
CA THR A 39 -11.08 -2.88 -0.36
C THR A 39 -12.23 -1.90 -0.48
N ARG A 40 -12.57 -1.52 -1.71
CA ARG A 40 -13.78 -0.74 -2.02
C ARG A 40 -14.76 -1.58 -2.81
N PHE A 41 -16.04 -1.45 -2.44
CA PHE A 41 -17.13 -2.11 -3.12
C PHE A 41 -17.88 -1.13 -4.01
N SER A 42 -18.46 -1.64 -5.09
CA SER A 42 -19.46 -0.97 -5.89
C SER A 42 -20.65 -1.89 -6.10
N ASP A 43 -21.83 -1.31 -6.37
CA ASP A 43 -22.96 -2.07 -6.83
C ASP A 43 -22.62 -2.76 -8.17
N ALA A 44 -23.25 -3.89 -8.41
CA ALA A 44 -23.19 -4.58 -9.69
C ALA A 44 -24.14 -3.90 -10.69
N LEU A 45 -24.83 -4.66 -11.51
CA LEU A 45 -25.83 -4.13 -12.44
C LEU A 45 -27.16 -3.90 -11.73
N ASN A 46 -27.86 -2.82 -12.10
CA ASN A 46 -29.21 -2.53 -11.67
C ASN A 46 -30.21 -2.86 -12.79
N GLN A 47 -31.27 -3.60 -12.46
CA GLN A 47 -32.35 -3.86 -13.38
C GLN A 47 -33.51 -2.88 -13.10
N THR A 48 -33.93 -2.13 -14.10
CA THR A 48 -35.10 -1.26 -14.02
C THR A 48 -36.37 -2.12 -14.07
N VAL A 49 -37.19 -2.02 -13.03
CA VAL A 49 -38.50 -2.69 -12.91
C VAL A 49 -39.62 -1.72 -13.25
N ILE A 50 -39.47 -0.48 -12.85
CA ILE A 50 -40.42 0.62 -13.12
C ILE A 50 -39.63 1.68 -13.90
N TYR A 51 -40.15 2.04 -15.07
CA TYR A 51 -39.57 3.10 -15.88
C TYR A 51 -40.06 4.46 -15.41
N SER A 52 -39.21 5.46 -15.48
CA SER A 52 -39.59 6.84 -15.18
C SER A 52 -40.58 7.36 -16.24
N SER A 53 -41.59 8.05 -15.79
CA SER A 53 -42.48 8.79 -16.68
C SER A 53 -42.53 10.27 -16.29
N VAL A 54 -42.64 11.12 -17.30
CA VAL A 54 -42.84 12.56 -17.10
C VAL A 54 -44.30 12.82 -16.71
N PRO A 55 -44.61 13.82 -15.86
CA PRO A 55 -45.98 14.23 -15.64
C PRO A 55 -46.65 14.55 -16.98
N GLY A 56 -47.75 13.89 -17.28
CA GLY A 56 -48.49 14.11 -18.55
C GLY A 56 -49.52 15.21 -18.39
N GLY A 57 -49.65 16.08 -19.43
CA GLY A 57 -50.67 17.10 -19.54
C GLY A 57 -50.18 18.54 -19.40
N ALA A 58 -51.01 19.49 -19.80
CA ALA A 58 -50.73 20.93 -19.64
C ALA A 58 -50.87 21.34 -18.16
N ALA A 59 -50.05 22.30 -17.73
CA ALA A 59 -50.10 22.83 -16.35
C ALA A 59 -51.50 23.37 -16.03
N GLY A 60 -52.21 22.72 -15.08
CA GLY A 60 -53.55 23.12 -14.66
C GLY A 60 -54.67 22.14 -14.99
N ASP A 61 -54.40 21.01 -15.65
CA ASP A 61 -55.41 19.98 -15.89
C ASP A 61 -55.56 19.08 -14.65
N PRO A 62 -56.77 19.00 -14.03
CA PRO A 62 -57.00 18.21 -12.82
C PRO A 62 -56.88 16.68 -13.02
N ASN A 63 -56.82 16.20 -14.27
CA ASN A 63 -56.64 14.78 -14.61
C ASN A 63 -55.21 14.38 -14.94
N VAL A 64 -54.22 15.21 -14.64
CA VAL A 64 -52.83 14.92 -14.93
C VAL A 64 -52.28 13.92 -13.94
N ILE A 65 -51.84 12.80 -14.45
CA ILE A 65 -51.09 11.80 -13.66
C ILE A 65 -49.69 12.34 -13.38
N GLY A 66 -49.29 12.37 -12.11
CA GLY A 66 -47.93 12.76 -11.70
C GLY A 66 -46.86 11.91 -12.31
N GLY A 67 -45.63 12.43 -12.43
CA GLY A 67 -44.47 11.67 -12.89
C GLY A 67 -44.14 10.52 -11.95
N VAL A 68 -43.74 9.41 -12.51
CA VAL A 68 -43.29 8.19 -11.76
C VAL A 68 -41.77 8.14 -11.73
N ASN A 69 -41.18 7.96 -10.54
CA ASN A 69 -39.75 7.76 -10.38
C ASN A 69 -39.35 6.35 -10.82
N PRO A 70 -38.12 6.16 -11.35
CA PRO A 70 -37.65 4.84 -11.77
C PRO A 70 -37.47 3.93 -10.54
N GLY A 71 -38.00 2.70 -10.59
CA GLY A 71 -37.78 1.66 -9.63
C GLY A 71 -36.72 0.68 -10.15
N GLN A 72 -35.59 0.56 -9.45
CA GLN A 72 -34.47 -0.30 -9.85
C GLN A 72 -34.15 -1.29 -8.75
N VAL A 73 -33.76 -2.51 -9.15
CA VAL A 73 -33.33 -3.60 -8.25
C VAL A 73 -31.92 -4.00 -8.62
N GLY A 74 -30.99 -3.92 -7.66
CA GLY A 74 -29.61 -4.33 -7.83
C GLY A 74 -29.46 -5.86 -7.87
N ILE A 75 -28.43 -6.36 -8.60
CA ILE A 75 -28.14 -7.79 -8.72
C ILE A 75 -27.06 -8.23 -7.71
N GLY A 76 -26.44 -7.27 -7.01
CA GLY A 76 -25.44 -7.56 -5.99
C GLY A 76 -24.31 -6.54 -5.94
N THR A 77 -23.18 -6.96 -5.37
CA THR A 77 -21.97 -6.13 -5.18
C THR A 77 -20.77 -6.75 -5.89
N LYS A 78 -19.82 -5.89 -6.26
CA LYS A 78 -18.50 -6.31 -6.77
C LYS A 78 -17.40 -5.55 -6.05
N VAL A 79 -16.20 -6.11 -5.99
CA VAL A 79 -15.00 -5.40 -5.58
C VAL A 79 -14.64 -4.41 -6.69
N SER A 80 -14.63 -3.12 -6.37
CA SER A 80 -14.24 -2.05 -7.29
C SER A 80 -12.74 -1.93 -7.42
N GLY A 81 -12.00 -2.22 -6.34
CA GLY A 81 -10.55 -2.23 -6.32
C GLY A 81 -10.02 -2.45 -4.91
N ILE A 82 -8.73 -2.77 -4.87
CA ILE A 82 -7.93 -2.85 -3.65
C ILE A 82 -6.93 -1.71 -3.74
N PHE A 83 -7.00 -0.79 -2.79
CA PHE A 83 -6.17 0.41 -2.74
C PHE A 83 -5.18 0.29 -1.59
N ARG A 84 -3.94 0.68 -1.83
CA ARG A 84 -2.92 0.75 -0.81
C ARG A 84 -2.87 2.15 -0.24
N ASN A 85 -2.86 2.25 1.09
CA ASN A 85 -2.67 3.51 1.78
C ASN A 85 -1.18 3.75 2.00
N MET A 86 -0.61 4.73 1.27
CA MET A 86 0.80 5.10 1.35
C MET A 86 1.12 6.10 2.48
N ALA A 87 0.15 6.38 3.38
CA ALA A 87 0.41 7.21 4.54
C ALA A 87 1.59 6.68 5.36
N GLN A 88 2.34 7.59 5.96
CA GLN A 88 3.49 7.26 6.78
C GLN A 88 3.08 6.48 8.04
N GLY A 89 3.85 5.44 8.37
CA GLY A 89 3.75 4.70 9.62
C GLY A 89 4.49 5.41 10.76
N ALA A 90 4.41 4.87 11.97
CA ALA A 90 5.16 5.38 13.10
C ALA A 90 6.68 5.16 12.90
N ILE A 91 7.48 6.18 13.14
CA ILE A 91 8.94 6.07 13.12
C ILE A 91 9.39 5.59 14.50
N GLN A 92 10.11 4.46 14.52
CA GLN A 92 10.64 3.86 15.74
C GLN A 92 12.16 3.93 15.76
N PRO A 93 12.79 4.53 16.79
CA PRO A 93 14.24 4.53 16.93
C PRO A 93 14.75 3.11 17.28
N THR A 94 15.77 2.66 16.55
CA THR A 94 16.43 1.35 16.77
C THR A 94 17.84 1.49 17.37
N GLY A 95 18.45 2.67 17.23
CA GLY A 95 19.83 2.94 17.65
C GLY A 95 20.89 2.28 16.75
N ARG A 96 20.51 1.59 15.67
CA ARG A 96 21.47 1.05 14.70
C ARG A 96 21.79 2.10 13.64
N PRO A 97 23.06 2.43 13.40
CA PRO A 97 23.43 3.48 12.46
C PRO A 97 23.12 3.15 11.00
N THR A 98 22.88 1.87 10.68
CA THR A 98 22.50 1.38 9.34
C THR A 98 21.03 1.52 9.04
N ASP A 99 20.20 1.69 10.09
CA ASP A 99 18.76 1.80 9.93
C ASP A 99 18.42 3.25 9.55
N LEU A 100 17.57 3.42 8.55
CA LEU A 100 17.18 4.71 7.99
C LEU A 100 15.67 4.80 7.85
N ALA A 101 15.08 5.90 8.27
CA ALA A 101 13.66 6.17 8.02
C ALA A 101 13.52 7.49 7.25
N ILE A 102 12.58 7.55 6.32
CA ILE A 102 12.20 8.79 5.64
C ILE A 102 10.99 9.37 6.36
N ASP A 103 11.12 10.58 6.85
CA ASP A 103 10.04 11.36 7.44
C ASP A 103 9.47 12.31 6.38
N GLY A 104 8.33 11.94 5.83
CA GLY A 104 7.68 12.59 4.70
C GLY A 104 7.65 11.72 3.43
N ASP A 105 7.53 12.35 2.26
CA ASP A 105 7.43 11.65 0.98
C ASP A 105 8.80 11.22 0.45
N GLY A 106 8.87 10.05 -0.18
CA GLY A 106 10.07 9.53 -0.83
C GLY A 106 10.24 8.03 -0.62
N PHE A 107 11.08 7.42 -1.44
CA PHE A 107 11.42 6.00 -1.40
C PHE A 107 12.92 5.84 -1.60
N PHE A 108 13.53 4.92 -0.89
CA PHE A 108 14.89 4.49 -1.17
C PHE A 108 14.92 3.74 -2.48
N VAL A 109 15.96 4.00 -3.28
CA VAL A 109 16.16 3.32 -4.56
C VAL A 109 17.14 2.18 -4.36
N VAL A 110 16.74 0.98 -4.76
CA VAL A 110 17.55 -0.23 -4.66
C VAL A 110 17.71 -0.88 -6.03
N SER A 111 18.84 -1.53 -6.25
CA SER A 111 19.11 -2.26 -7.49
C SER A 111 18.71 -3.73 -7.28
N VAL A 112 17.74 -4.21 -8.07
CA VAL A 112 17.30 -5.62 -8.07
C VAL A 112 18.06 -6.43 -9.13
N GLY A 113 18.64 -5.75 -10.13
CA GLY A 113 19.42 -6.38 -11.21
C GLY A 113 20.13 -5.35 -12.08
N PRO A 114 20.82 -5.79 -13.12
CA PRO A 114 21.46 -4.87 -14.05
C PRO A 114 20.44 -3.92 -14.66
N ASN A 115 20.54 -2.63 -14.37
CA ASN A 115 19.64 -1.56 -14.81
C ASN A 115 18.16 -1.70 -14.38
N GLN A 116 17.87 -2.48 -13.33
CA GLN A 116 16.53 -2.55 -12.75
C GLN A 116 16.54 -1.91 -11.37
N GLU A 117 15.82 -0.80 -11.26
CA GLU A 117 15.61 -0.10 -10.01
C GLU A 117 14.27 -0.54 -9.39
N ALA A 118 14.25 -0.72 -8.10
CA ALA A 118 13.05 -0.88 -7.30
C ALA A 118 13.07 0.13 -6.15
N TYR A 119 11.93 0.37 -5.59
CA TYR A 119 11.70 1.42 -4.60
C TYR A 119 11.22 0.80 -3.30
N THR A 120 11.75 1.25 -2.18
CA THR A 120 11.34 0.74 -0.87
C THR A 120 11.23 1.86 0.15
N ARG A 121 10.32 1.65 1.12
CA ARG A 121 10.25 2.44 2.35
C ARG A 121 10.95 1.73 3.51
N ASP A 122 11.29 0.45 3.33
CA ASP A 122 12.01 -0.30 4.35
C ASP A 122 13.45 0.21 4.43
N GLY A 123 13.81 0.70 5.61
CA GLY A 123 15.14 1.21 5.90
C GLY A 123 15.95 0.30 6.83
N SER A 124 15.56 -0.95 7.01
CA SER A 124 16.30 -1.95 7.78
C SER A 124 17.51 -2.47 6.98
N PHE A 125 18.52 -1.62 6.81
CA PHE A 125 19.69 -1.96 6.00
C PHE A 125 20.78 -2.66 6.81
N THR A 126 21.59 -3.44 6.09
CA THR A 126 22.79 -4.10 6.62
C THR A 126 23.97 -3.79 5.72
N LEU A 127 25.18 -4.00 6.24
CA LEU A 127 26.42 -3.87 5.46
C LEU A 127 26.87 -5.23 4.95
N ASP A 128 27.16 -5.29 3.66
CA ASP A 128 27.80 -6.45 3.01
C ASP A 128 29.30 -6.52 3.32
N ALA A 129 29.94 -7.64 3.01
CA ALA A 129 31.38 -7.86 3.16
C ALA A 129 32.23 -6.78 2.47
N ASN A 130 31.74 -6.24 1.36
CA ASN A 130 32.36 -5.17 0.59
C ASN A 130 32.07 -3.75 1.13
N GLY A 131 31.24 -3.62 2.17
CA GLY A 131 30.81 -2.33 2.72
C GLY A 131 29.62 -1.71 2.01
N ASN A 132 28.95 -2.41 1.08
CA ASN A 132 27.73 -1.88 0.46
C ASN A 132 26.56 -1.92 1.45
N LEU A 133 25.72 -0.89 1.40
CA LEU A 133 24.46 -0.86 2.11
C LEU A 133 23.44 -1.72 1.35
N VAL A 134 22.91 -2.77 1.99
CA VAL A 134 21.99 -3.73 1.36
C VAL A 134 20.73 -3.94 2.20
N THR A 135 19.64 -4.30 1.53
CA THR A 135 18.40 -4.74 2.20
C THR A 135 18.58 -6.15 2.77
N SER A 136 17.62 -6.63 3.57
CA SER A 136 17.58 -8.00 4.08
C SER A 136 17.65 -9.07 2.98
N ASP A 137 17.11 -8.76 1.79
CA ASP A 137 17.13 -9.64 0.62
C ASP A 137 18.41 -9.53 -0.23
N GLY A 138 19.36 -8.66 0.17
CA GLY A 138 20.64 -8.48 -0.52
C GLY A 138 20.64 -7.46 -1.66
N TYR A 139 19.57 -6.70 -1.85
CA TYR A 139 19.54 -5.64 -2.86
C TYR A 139 20.31 -4.42 -2.39
N LYS A 140 21.14 -3.85 -3.29
CA LYS A 140 22.01 -2.73 -2.97
C LYS A 140 21.28 -1.41 -3.06
N VAL A 141 21.45 -0.56 -2.05
CA VAL A 141 20.95 0.82 -2.06
C VAL A 141 21.80 1.68 -3.00
N LEU A 142 21.15 2.49 -3.82
CA LEU A 142 21.81 3.32 -4.82
C LEU A 142 22.03 4.75 -4.32
N ASN A 143 23.13 5.33 -4.76
CA ASN A 143 23.42 6.77 -4.63
C ASN A 143 22.87 7.54 -5.84
N THR A 144 22.96 8.88 -5.80
CA THR A 144 22.54 9.77 -6.89
C THR A 144 23.23 9.49 -8.21
N ASP A 145 24.44 8.89 -8.19
CA ASP A 145 25.21 8.55 -9.38
C ASP A 145 24.83 7.19 -9.98
N GLY A 146 23.82 6.50 -9.38
CA GLY A 146 23.38 5.17 -9.79
C GLY A 146 24.34 4.03 -9.38
N LYS A 147 25.29 4.32 -8.49
CA LYS A 147 26.22 3.34 -7.93
C LYS A 147 25.71 2.87 -6.56
N PRO A 148 26.05 1.66 -6.12
CA PRO A 148 25.78 1.23 -4.75
C PRO A 148 26.38 2.21 -3.73
N VAL A 149 25.66 2.45 -2.64
CA VAL A 149 26.19 3.19 -1.50
C VAL A 149 27.19 2.30 -0.78
N GLU A 150 28.45 2.70 -0.79
CA GLU A 150 29.56 1.95 -0.20
C GLU A 150 30.08 2.69 1.03
N ILE A 151 30.23 1.97 2.14
CA ILE A 151 30.88 2.44 3.36
C ILE A 151 32.22 1.73 3.45
N PRO A 152 33.29 2.35 2.93
CA PRO A 152 34.60 1.70 2.89
C PRO A 152 35.16 1.51 4.29
N LYS A 153 35.92 0.44 4.49
CA LYS A 153 36.63 0.20 5.75
C LYS A 153 37.82 1.16 5.93
N GLU A 154 38.40 1.60 4.82
CA GLU A 154 39.53 2.51 4.77
C GLU A 154 39.24 3.59 3.72
N GLN A 155 39.53 4.83 4.06
CA GLN A 155 39.33 5.98 3.19
C GLN A 155 40.58 6.85 3.19
N PRO A 156 41.00 7.39 2.04
CA PRO A 156 42.12 8.37 2.02
C PRO A 156 41.71 9.65 2.74
N ASN A 157 42.55 10.08 3.64
CA ASN A 157 42.47 11.39 4.28
C ASN A 157 42.70 12.49 3.22
N PRO A 158 42.25 13.76 3.40
CA PRO A 158 42.67 14.89 2.58
C PRO A 158 44.18 15.02 2.35
N SER A 159 45.00 14.43 3.22
CA SER A 159 46.46 14.34 3.08
C SER A 159 46.95 13.16 2.20
N GLY A 160 46.03 12.29 1.71
CA GLY A 160 46.36 11.15 0.86
C GLY A 160 46.71 9.83 1.58
N GLU A 161 46.69 9.81 2.92
CA GLU A 161 46.95 8.59 3.70
C GLU A 161 45.68 7.77 3.89
N MET A 162 45.75 6.44 3.71
CA MET A 162 44.65 5.53 3.97
C MET A 162 44.40 5.41 5.47
N GLN A 163 43.22 5.81 5.92
CA GLN A 163 42.79 5.77 7.31
C GLN A 163 41.56 4.92 7.49
N LYS A 164 41.47 4.25 8.62
CA LYS A 164 40.33 3.42 8.97
C LYS A 164 39.11 4.27 9.30
N VAL A 165 37.95 3.93 8.75
CA VAL A 165 36.68 4.55 9.07
C VAL A 165 36.19 4.02 10.42
N LEU A 166 35.99 4.90 11.39
CA LEU A 166 35.48 4.57 12.73
C LEU A 166 33.96 4.52 12.76
N SER A 167 33.33 5.51 12.15
CA SER A 167 31.85 5.61 12.10
C SER A 167 31.42 6.40 10.87
N PHE A 168 30.17 6.19 10.47
CA PHE A 168 29.54 6.96 9.41
C PHE A 168 28.28 7.64 9.95
N ASN A 169 27.94 8.77 9.38
CA ASN A 169 26.74 9.52 9.69
C ASN A 169 26.03 9.92 8.40
N ILE A 170 24.72 9.77 8.39
CA ILE A 170 23.88 10.15 7.27
C ILE A 170 23.05 11.37 7.70
N SER A 171 23.24 12.47 6.98
CA SER A 171 22.54 13.71 7.28
C SER A 171 21.05 13.60 6.90
N LYS A 172 20.24 14.51 7.42
CA LYS A 172 18.82 14.61 7.08
C LYS A 172 18.56 14.81 5.57
N GLU A 173 19.56 15.28 4.84
CA GLU A 173 19.53 15.46 3.38
C GLU A 173 20.04 14.23 2.61
N GLY A 174 20.30 13.09 3.28
CA GLY A 174 20.81 11.88 2.64
C GLY A 174 22.28 11.89 2.29
N LYS A 175 23.05 12.87 2.77
CA LYS A 175 24.49 12.93 2.53
C LYS A 175 25.22 12.05 3.53
N VAL A 176 26.07 11.17 3.02
CA VAL A 176 26.89 10.26 3.83
C VAL A 176 28.21 10.93 4.16
N SER A 177 28.59 10.94 5.42
CA SER A 177 29.86 11.46 5.93
C SER A 177 30.55 10.39 6.77
N TYR A 178 31.87 10.38 6.74
CA TYR A 178 32.71 9.40 7.46
C TYR A 178 33.56 10.12 8.50
N LEU A 179 33.73 9.48 9.66
CA LEU A 179 34.71 9.86 10.68
C LEU A 179 35.89 8.91 10.59
N LEU A 180 37.07 9.45 10.28
CA LEU A 180 38.32 8.72 10.20
C LEU A 180 38.99 8.57 11.56
N ALA A 181 39.93 7.63 11.67
CA ALA A 181 40.71 7.40 12.90
C ALA A 181 41.52 8.61 13.37
N ASP A 182 41.90 9.49 12.46
CA ASP A 182 42.59 10.78 12.76
C ASP A 182 41.66 11.86 13.32
N GLY A 183 40.37 11.60 13.49
CA GLY A 183 39.40 12.60 13.88
C GLY A 183 38.96 13.54 12.75
N THR A 184 39.48 13.37 11.54
CA THR A 184 39.03 14.13 10.37
C THR A 184 37.69 13.62 9.86
N LYS A 185 36.82 14.56 9.46
CA LYS A 185 35.52 14.21 8.86
C LYS A 185 35.63 14.37 7.34
N VAL A 186 35.25 13.35 6.61
CA VAL A 186 35.02 13.41 5.16
C VAL A 186 33.53 13.67 4.95
N GLU A 187 33.20 14.88 4.54
CA GLU A 187 31.82 15.32 4.32
C GLU A 187 31.38 15.07 2.88
N ASN A 188 30.10 14.74 2.70
CA ASN A 188 29.46 14.59 1.39
C ASN A 188 30.14 13.58 0.45
N ALA A 189 30.67 12.49 1.00
CA ALA A 189 31.31 11.44 0.20
C ALA A 189 30.35 10.83 -0.84
N GLN A 190 29.10 10.66 -0.46
CA GLN A 190 28.04 10.11 -1.31
C GLN A 190 26.68 10.69 -0.86
N THR A 191 25.69 10.69 -1.77
CA THR A 191 24.32 11.09 -1.43
C THR A 191 23.35 9.96 -1.80
N LEU A 192 22.48 9.58 -0.88
CA LEU A 192 21.44 8.56 -1.11
C LEU A 192 20.51 9.01 -2.24
N LYS A 193 20.18 8.08 -3.14
CA LYS A 193 19.19 8.29 -4.19
C LYS A 193 17.81 8.08 -3.61
N ILE A 194 17.00 9.13 -3.58
CA ILE A 194 15.62 9.10 -3.14
C ILE A 194 14.72 9.45 -4.31
N ALA A 195 13.71 8.65 -4.52
CA ALA A 195 12.70 8.83 -5.54
C ALA A 195 11.39 9.33 -4.92
N VAL A 196 10.73 10.26 -5.59
CA VAL A 196 9.37 10.71 -5.27
C VAL A 196 8.48 10.42 -6.46
N PHE A 197 7.26 9.94 -6.20
CA PHE A 197 6.26 9.64 -7.20
C PHE A 197 5.08 10.60 -7.10
N GLN A 198 4.52 10.96 -8.24
CA GLN A 198 3.33 11.81 -8.28
C GLN A 198 2.10 11.05 -7.75
N ASN A 199 2.01 9.74 -8.04
CA ASN A 199 0.97 8.86 -7.54
C ASN A 199 1.58 7.58 -6.94
N PRO A 200 1.97 7.60 -5.66
CA PRO A 200 2.59 6.44 -5.03
C PRO A 200 1.63 5.25 -4.86
N GLU A 201 0.31 5.48 -4.80
CA GLU A 201 -0.68 4.40 -4.73
C GLU A 201 -0.76 3.57 -6.02
N GLY A 202 -0.31 4.14 -7.14
CA GLY A 202 -0.28 3.47 -8.44
C GLY A 202 0.90 2.53 -8.64
N MET A 203 1.86 2.43 -7.70
CA MET A 203 3.00 1.53 -7.80
C MET A 203 2.60 0.06 -7.64
N GLU A 204 3.26 -0.82 -8.38
CA GLU A 204 3.13 -2.26 -8.23
C GLU A 204 3.97 -2.75 -7.05
N SER A 205 3.39 -3.65 -6.23
CA SER A 205 4.13 -4.31 -5.16
C SER A 205 4.89 -5.51 -5.70
N LEU A 206 6.17 -5.50 -5.51
CA LEU A 206 7.05 -6.64 -5.72
C LEU A 206 7.22 -7.41 -4.40
N SER A 207 7.99 -8.48 -4.42
CA SER A 207 8.35 -9.21 -3.19
C SER A 207 9.28 -8.38 -2.31
N GLY A 208 9.29 -8.62 -0.98
CA GLY A 208 10.26 -8.02 -0.05
C GLY A 208 10.06 -6.52 0.22
N ASN A 209 8.82 -6.04 0.32
CA ASN A 209 8.48 -4.62 0.54
C ASN A 209 9.05 -3.66 -0.52
N LEU A 210 9.27 -4.20 -1.72
CA LEU A 210 9.70 -3.44 -2.89
C LEU A 210 8.50 -3.02 -3.73
N TYR A 211 8.66 -1.89 -4.38
CA TYR A 211 7.69 -1.32 -5.30
C TYR A 211 8.35 -1.10 -6.67
N GLY A 212 7.61 -1.41 -7.72
CA GLY A 212 7.98 -1.10 -9.10
C GLY A 212 7.20 0.09 -9.62
N GLU A 213 7.80 0.86 -10.53
CA GLU A 213 7.07 1.91 -11.23
C GLU A 213 6.09 1.33 -12.24
N THR A 214 4.99 2.03 -12.44
CA THR A 214 3.95 1.69 -13.41
C THR A 214 3.59 2.92 -14.24
N ALA A 215 2.90 2.72 -15.34
CA ALA A 215 2.38 3.83 -16.14
C ALA A 215 1.45 4.78 -15.35
N ASN A 216 0.82 4.28 -14.28
CA ASN A 216 -0.10 5.07 -13.45
C ASN A 216 0.58 5.75 -12.25
N SER A 217 1.74 5.26 -11.80
CA SER A 217 2.54 5.94 -10.76
C SER A 217 3.27 7.16 -11.30
N GLY A 218 3.47 7.20 -12.62
CA GLY A 218 4.41 8.13 -13.27
C GLY A 218 5.86 7.69 -13.06
N ASN A 219 6.77 8.36 -13.74
CA ASN A 219 8.21 8.10 -13.62
C ASN A 219 8.75 8.61 -12.28
N ALA A 220 9.76 7.94 -11.77
CA ALA A 220 10.47 8.35 -10.57
C ALA A 220 11.08 9.74 -10.76
N MET A 221 10.78 10.67 -9.86
CA MET A 221 11.36 12.00 -9.84
C MET A 221 12.51 12.02 -8.82
N TYR A 222 13.69 12.40 -9.29
CA TYR A 222 14.91 12.53 -8.47
C TYR A 222 15.24 13.99 -8.24
N GLY A 223 15.87 14.33 -7.10
CA GLY A 223 16.28 15.69 -6.79
C GLY A 223 15.15 16.66 -6.45
N VAL A 224 13.91 16.19 -6.36
CA VAL A 224 12.77 16.95 -5.85
C VAL A 224 12.85 16.98 -4.31
N LYS A 225 12.18 17.95 -3.68
CA LYS A 225 12.09 18.02 -2.22
C LYS A 225 11.40 16.75 -1.69
N TYR A 226 12.16 15.91 -1.04
CA TYR A 226 11.71 14.69 -0.35
C TYR A 226 11.67 14.90 1.16
N GLY A 227 11.16 13.93 1.89
CA GLY A 227 11.13 13.93 3.35
C GLY A 227 12.54 13.96 3.96
N LEU A 228 12.62 14.15 5.26
CA LEU A 228 13.89 14.15 5.99
C LEU A 228 14.30 12.70 6.31
N ILE A 229 15.60 12.41 6.20
CA ILE A 229 16.12 11.10 6.59
C ILE A 229 16.50 11.13 8.06
N ASN A 230 15.98 10.18 8.82
CA ASN A 230 16.32 9.95 10.22
C ASN A 230 17.18 8.68 10.31
N GLN A 231 18.45 8.85 10.69
CA GLN A 231 19.36 7.73 10.94
C GLN A 231 19.09 7.11 12.30
N GLY A 232 19.23 5.77 12.40
CA GLY A 232 18.99 5.02 13.63
C GLY A 232 17.51 4.80 13.96
N ALA A 233 16.65 4.89 12.96
CA ALA A 233 15.21 4.65 13.07
C ALA A 233 14.70 3.87 11.86
N ILE A 234 13.57 3.19 12.01
CA ILE A 234 12.83 2.50 10.96
C ILE A 234 11.38 2.97 10.93
N GLU A 235 10.76 2.89 9.77
CA GLU A 235 9.33 3.11 9.64
C GLU A 235 8.59 1.80 9.92
N MET A 236 7.60 1.84 10.82
CA MET A 236 6.74 0.71 11.13
C MET A 236 5.55 0.65 10.15
N SER A 237 4.82 -0.47 10.18
CA SER A 237 3.55 -0.59 9.46
C SER A 237 2.58 0.52 9.85
N ASN A 238 1.75 0.99 8.90
CA ASN A 238 0.67 1.95 9.15
C ASN A 238 -0.67 1.27 9.49
N VAL A 239 -0.62 0.00 9.89
CA VAL A 239 -1.79 -0.80 10.29
C VAL A 239 -2.15 -0.53 11.76
N ASP A 240 -3.42 -0.21 12.02
CA ASP A 240 -3.99 -0.18 13.37
C ASP A 240 -4.75 -1.49 13.62
N LEU A 241 -4.27 -2.29 14.58
CA LEU A 241 -4.87 -3.58 14.93
C LEU A 241 -6.32 -3.45 15.40
N SER A 242 -6.66 -2.38 16.11
CA SER A 242 -8.02 -2.18 16.65
C SER A 242 -9.00 -1.94 15.51
N GLU A 243 -8.59 -1.14 14.52
CA GLU A 243 -9.36 -0.87 13.30
C GLU A 243 -9.53 -2.17 12.50
N GLU A 244 -8.44 -2.89 12.23
CA GLU A 244 -8.46 -4.11 11.42
C GLU A 244 -9.27 -5.25 12.08
N PHE A 245 -9.20 -5.42 13.41
CA PHE A 245 -10.04 -6.39 14.10
C PHE A 245 -11.52 -6.02 14.05
N THR A 246 -11.85 -4.75 14.17
CA THR A 246 -13.23 -4.27 14.02
C THR A 246 -13.75 -4.54 12.59
N GLU A 247 -12.93 -4.22 11.59
CA GLU A 247 -13.25 -4.52 10.19
C GLU A 247 -13.41 -6.04 9.93
N MET A 248 -12.59 -6.86 10.55
CA MET A 248 -12.69 -8.32 10.48
C MET A 248 -14.03 -8.81 11.07
N ILE A 249 -14.43 -8.31 12.25
CA ILE A 249 -15.71 -8.66 12.88
C ILE A 249 -16.88 -8.24 11.99
N VAL A 250 -16.86 -7.02 11.45
CA VAL A 250 -17.90 -6.53 10.54
C VAL A 250 -17.98 -7.39 9.29
N THR A 251 -16.83 -7.71 8.69
CA THR A 251 -16.74 -8.50 7.46
C THR A 251 -17.20 -9.94 7.67
N THR A 252 -16.86 -10.58 8.80
CA THR A 252 -17.34 -11.92 9.14
C THR A 252 -18.85 -11.94 9.34
N ARG A 253 -19.42 -10.92 10.01
CA ARG A 253 -20.87 -10.78 10.18
C ARG A 253 -21.58 -10.55 8.86
N ALA A 254 -21.03 -9.71 7.99
CA ALA A 254 -21.56 -9.48 6.64
C ALA A 254 -21.55 -10.76 5.79
N PHE A 255 -20.46 -11.55 5.86
CA PHE A 255 -20.37 -12.86 5.22
C PHE A 255 -21.43 -13.84 5.73
N GLN A 256 -21.60 -13.92 7.06
CA GLN A 256 -22.64 -14.76 7.68
C GLN A 256 -24.06 -14.32 7.26
N ALA A 257 -24.32 -13.01 7.19
CA ALA A 257 -25.60 -12.48 6.73
C ALA A 257 -25.87 -12.85 5.26
N ALA A 258 -24.88 -12.69 4.38
CA ALA A 258 -24.99 -13.07 2.97
C ALA A 258 -25.22 -14.59 2.79
N SER A 259 -24.56 -15.42 3.60
CA SER A 259 -24.77 -16.87 3.64
C SER A 259 -26.20 -17.22 4.10
N LYS A 260 -26.72 -16.50 5.11
CA LYS A 260 -28.09 -16.72 5.58
C LYS A 260 -29.14 -16.41 4.51
N VAL A 261 -28.92 -15.39 3.68
CA VAL A 261 -29.81 -15.09 2.53
C VAL A 261 -29.92 -16.30 1.59
N ILE A 262 -28.82 -17.02 1.36
CA ILE A 262 -28.82 -18.19 0.49
C ILE A 262 -29.59 -19.34 1.14
N THR A 263 -29.33 -19.64 2.43
CA THR A 263 -30.02 -20.73 3.14
C THR A 263 -31.52 -20.49 3.21
N THR A 264 -31.96 -19.26 3.54
CA THR A 264 -33.38 -18.92 3.57
C THR A 264 -34.03 -18.99 2.19
N SER A 265 -33.30 -18.61 1.13
CA SER A 265 -33.82 -18.74 -0.24
C SER A 265 -33.96 -20.20 -0.66
N ASP A 266 -33.06 -21.07 -0.21
CA ASP A 266 -33.14 -22.52 -0.47
C ASP A 266 -34.32 -23.16 0.29
N GLU A 267 -34.51 -22.82 1.56
CA GLU A 267 -35.65 -23.25 2.38
C GLU A 267 -36.99 -22.89 1.70
N LEU A 268 -37.12 -21.64 1.22
CA LEU A 268 -38.32 -21.20 0.49
C LEU A 268 -38.54 -21.97 -0.82
N LEU A 269 -37.44 -22.28 -1.55
CA LEU A 269 -37.58 -23.10 -2.76
C LEU A 269 -38.03 -24.53 -2.44
N GLN A 270 -37.54 -25.12 -1.36
CA GLN A 270 -37.98 -26.46 -0.91
C GLN A 270 -39.46 -26.46 -0.51
N GLU A 271 -39.92 -25.41 0.22
CA GLU A 271 -41.33 -25.29 0.56
C GLU A 271 -42.23 -25.16 -0.68
N ILE A 272 -41.84 -24.37 -1.68
CA ILE A 272 -42.57 -24.25 -2.94
C ILE A 272 -42.66 -25.60 -3.69
N ILE A 273 -41.55 -26.35 -3.70
CA ILE A 273 -41.53 -27.69 -4.33
C ILE A 273 -42.46 -28.66 -3.58
N ASN A 274 -42.49 -28.59 -2.24
CA ASN A 274 -43.37 -29.41 -1.41
C ASN A 274 -44.85 -29.04 -1.59
N LEU A 275 -45.17 -27.76 -1.81
CA LEU A 275 -46.55 -27.32 -2.09
C LEU A 275 -47.07 -27.77 -3.46
N LYS A 276 -46.19 -28.16 -4.38
CA LYS A 276 -46.56 -28.67 -5.70
C LYS A 276 -46.90 -30.19 -5.68
N ARG A 277 -46.57 -30.90 -4.61
CA ARG A 277 -46.93 -32.29 -4.39
C ARG A 277 -48.29 -32.41 -3.70
#